data_0ca50b102d21c15ed052e2d64bca1f13
#
_entry.id   0ca50b102d21c15ed052e2d64bca1f13
#
_cell.length_a   1.000
_cell.length_b   1.000
_cell.length_c   1.000
_cell.angle_alpha   90.00
_cell.angle_beta   90.00
_cell.angle_gamma   90.00
#
_symmetry.space_group_name_H-M   'P 1'
#
loop_
_entity.id
_entity.type
_entity.pdbx_description
1 polymer ?
#
loop_
_entity_poly.entity_id
_entity_poly.type
_entity_poly.pdbx_seq_one_letter_code
_entity_poly.pdbx_strand_id
1 'polypeptide(L)'
;MLRKIELKKAVKGLIPMKLWNARRTASIIKQHKNVAAFWTPVIEAYYNGEIESYSLKPKKELDTQKVIWQYWGQGMDNVSLPGIVQICFDSVDRNKGAYRVIRLTDKTVSEYIDLPDFVWRKRENA
;
A
#
# COMPACT_ATOMS: atom_id res chain seq x y z
N MET A 1 27.63 17.70 1.11
CA MET A 1 26.31 17.36 0.54
C MET A 1 25.75 18.46 -0.38
N LEU A 2 25.88 19.75 -0.04
CA LEU A 2 25.40 20.90 -0.84
C LEU A 2 25.99 20.99 -2.26
N ARG A 3 27.30 20.73 -2.46
CA ARG A 3 27.94 20.77 -3.80
C ARG A 3 27.33 19.81 -4.84
N LYS A 4 26.85 18.61 -4.43
CA LYS A 4 26.20 17.66 -5.35
C LYS A 4 24.81 18.14 -5.82
N ILE A 5 24.11 18.91 -5.01
CA ILE A 5 22.79 19.44 -5.33
C ILE A 5 22.91 20.60 -6.33
N GLU A 6 23.91 21.47 -6.15
CA GLU A 6 24.16 22.57 -7.06
C GLU A 6 24.65 22.11 -8.43
N LEU A 7 25.55 21.10 -8.48
CA LEU A 7 26.01 20.51 -9.74
C LEU A 7 24.84 19.87 -10.51
N LYS A 8 23.91 19.18 -9.82
CA LYS A 8 22.71 18.64 -10.47
C LYS A 8 21.78 19.70 -11.02
N LYS A 9 21.67 20.87 -10.36
CA LYS A 9 20.88 22.01 -10.86
C LYS A 9 21.51 22.64 -12.09
N ALA A 10 22.83 22.86 -12.08
CA ALA A 10 23.58 23.42 -13.20
C ALA A 10 23.52 22.51 -14.45
N VAL A 11 23.73 21.20 -14.28
CA VAL A 11 23.63 20.23 -15.38
C VAL A 11 22.22 20.15 -15.95
N LYS A 12 21.19 20.30 -15.09
CA LYS A 12 19.78 20.28 -15.53
C LYS A 12 19.42 21.46 -16.43
N GLY A 13 20.05 22.62 -16.23
CA GLY A 13 19.87 23.82 -17.10
C GLY A 13 20.54 23.71 -18.47
N LEU A 14 21.54 22.84 -18.62
CA LEU A 14 22.28 22.63 -19.86
C LEU A 14 21.67 21.58 -20.79
N ILE A 15 20.76 20.75 -20.29
CA ILE A 15 20.14 19.68 -21.09
C ILE A 15 18.77 20.16 -21.60
N PRO A 16 18.52 20.11 -22.92
CA PRO A 16 17.21 20.46 -23.46
C PRO A 16 16.10 19.64 -22.77
N MET A 17 15.00 20.31 -22.42
CA MET A 17 13.88 19.72 -21.68
C MET A 17 13.38 18.42 -22.33
N LYS A 18 13.33 18.37 -23.67
CA LYS A 18 12.92 17.17 -24.42
C LYS A 18 13.84 15.97 -24.14
N LEU A 19 15.14 16.21 -24.09
CA LEU A 19 16.14 15.16 -23.84
C LEU A 19 16.10 14.67 -22.38
N TRP A 20 15.87 15.60 -21.46
CA TRP A 20 15.67 15.28 -20.04
C TRP A 20 14.42 14.41 -19.82
N ASN A 21 13.30 14.79 -20.44
CA ASN A 21 12.05 14.04 -20.34
C ASN A 21 12.19 12.65 -20.98
N ALA A 22 12.86 12.53 -22.13
CA ALA A 22 13.11 11.23 -22.76
C ALA A 22 13.95 10.30 -21.87
N ARG A 23 15.02 10.82 -21.24
CA ARG A 23 15.84 10.04 -20.29
C ARG A 23 15.05 9.63 -19.06
N ARG A 24 14.23 10.52 -18.51
CA ARG A 24 13.36 10.22 -17.37
C ARG A 24 12.35 9.13 -17.71
N THR A 25 11.69 9.24 -18.86
CA THR A 25 10.74 8.25 -19.36
C THR A 25 11.41 6.89 -19.59
N ALA A 26 12.57 6.85 -20.21
CA ALA A 26 13.34 5.63 -20.41
C ALA A 26 13.73 4.96 -19.08
N SER A 27 14.13 5.75 -18.08
CA SER A 27 14.43 5.25 -16.74
C SER A 27 13.20 4.64 -16.06
N ILE A 28 12.05 5.30 -16.16
CA ILE A 28 10.78 4.80 -15.59
C ILE A 28 10.37 3.50 -16.30
N ILE A 29 10.42 3.45 -17.62
CA ILE A 29 10.11 2.24 -18.40
C ILE A 29 11.04 1.08 -17.99
N LYS A 30 12.34 1.35 -17.82
CA LYS A 30 13.29 0.34 -17.36
C LYS A 30 12.94 -0.19 -15.97
N GLN A 31 12.56 0.69 -15.05
CA GLN A 31 12.12 0.28 -13.71
C GLN A 31 10.86 -0.59 -13.79
N HIS A 32 9.86 -0.19 -14.57
CA HIS A 32 8.63 -0.98 -14.75
C HIS A 32 8.91 -2.34 -15.37
N LYS A 33 9.80 -2.43 -16.36
CA LYS A 33 10.21 -3.72 -16.94
C LYS A 33 10.90 -4.62 -15.92
N ASN A 34 11.77 -4.06 -15.07
CA ASN A 34 12.43 -4.83 -14.02
C ASN A 34 11.41 -5.33 -12.97
N VAL A 35 10.45 -4.51 -12.57
CA VAL A 35 9.37 -4.91 -11.67
C VAL A 35 8.51 -6.00 -12.31
N ALA A 36 8.12 -5.84 -13.56
CA ALA A 36 7.36 -6.85 -14.28
C ALA A 36 8.14 -8.18 -14.41
N ALA A 37 9.41 -8.13 -14.78
CA ALA A 37 10.27 -9.32 -14.88
C ALA A 37 10.41 -10.06 -13.53
N PHE A 38 10.42 -9.32 -12.42
CA PHE A 38 10.46 -9.91 -11.08
C PHE A 38 9.13 -10.58 -10.70
N TRP A 39 8.01 -9.92 -11.00
CA TRP A 39 6.70 -10.41 -10.55
C TRP A 39 6.07 -11.44 -11.49
N THR A 40 6.38 -11.42 -12.80
CA THR A 40 5.81 -12.36 -13.76
C THR A 40 5.96 -13.82 -13.33
N PRO A 41 7.16 -14.34 -13.00
CA PRO A 41 7.30 -15.73 -12.58
C PRO A 41 6.57 -16.04 -11.27
N VAL A 42 6.46 -15.07 -10.34
CA VAL A 42 5.72 -15.26 -9.10
C VAL A 42 4.23 -15.39 -9.36
N ILE A 43 3.69 -14.57 -10.26
CA ILE A 43 2.28 -14.61 -10.66
C ILE A 43 1.97 -15.91 -11.42
N GLU A 44 2.85 -16.32 -12.34
CA GLU A 44 2.72 -17.58 -13.07
C GLU A 44 2.73 -18.79 -12.11
N ALA A 45 3.68 -18.84 -11.18
CA ALA A 45 3.75 -19.89 -10.16
C ALA A 45 2.50 -19.92 -9.27
N TYR A 46 1.91 -18.77 -8.95
CA TYR A 46 0.65 -18.71 -8.21
C TYR A 46 -0.52 -19.32 -9.02
N TYR A 47 -0.67 -18.94 -10.28
CA TYR A 47 -1.74 -19.49 -11.13
C TYR A 47 -1.54 -20.96 -11.47
N ASN A 48 -0.30 -21.44 -11.51
CA ASN A 48 0.01 -22.85 -11.69
C ASN A 48 -0.16 -23.68 -10.41
N GLY A 49 -0.49 -23.08 -9.28
CA GLY A 49 -0.62 -23.77 -8.00
C GLY A 49 0.71 -24.18 -7.36
N GLU A 50 1.83 -23.62 -7.83
CA GLU A 50 3.18 -23.91 -7.31
C GLU A 50 3.48 -23.12 -6.03
N ILE A 51 2.72 -22.05 -5.77
CA ILE A 51 2.82 -21.25 -4.52
C ILE A 51 1.72 -21.68 -3.58
N GLU A 52 2.10 -22.00 -2.36
CA GLU A 52 1.16 -22.38 -1.30
C GLU A 52 0.14 -21.25 -1.07
N SER A 53 -1.13 -21.57 -1.24
CA SER A 53 -2.21 -20.61 -1.00
C SER A 53 -2.57 -20.58 0.50
N TYR A 54 -2.57 -19.41 1.09
CA TYR A 54 -3.03 -19.24 2.45
C TYR A 54 -4.57 -19.15 2.50
N SER A 55 -5.22 -20.12 3.10
CA SER A 55 -6.64 -20.04 3.42
C SER A 55 -6.82 -19.22 4.69
N LEU A 56 -7.20 -17.95 4.52
CA LEU A 56 -7.52 -17.09 5.64
C LEU A 56 -8.93 -17.43 6.15
N LYS A 57 -9.01 -17.95 7.37
CA LYS A 57 -10.29 -18.26 8.00
C LYS A 57 -10.82 -17.04 8.73
N PRO A 58 -12.08 -16.64 8.52
CA PRO A 58 -12.69 -15.59 9.32
C PRO A 58 -12.84 -16.11 10.77
N LYS A 59 -12.47 -15.26 11.73
CA LYS A 59 -12.63 -15.55 13.17
C LYS A 59 -13.96 -15.04 13.71
N LYS A 60 -14.54 -14.06 13.04
CA LYS A 60 -15.77 -13.41 13.48
C LYS A 60 -16.81 -13.48 12.37
N GLU A 61 -17.92 -14.12 12.65
CA GLU A 61 -19.08 -14.05 11.77
C GLU A 61 -19.67 -12.64 11.83
N LEU A 62 -19.81 -12.05 10.68
CA LEU A 62 -20.52 -10.79 10.53
C LEU A 62 -21.91 -11.13 10.02
N ASP A 63 -22.92 -10.59 10.70
CA ASP A 63 -24.27 -10.59 10.12
C ASP A 63 -24.21 -10.13 8.67
N THR A 64 -25.12 -10.61 7.83
CA THR A 64 -25.20 -10.37 6.38
C THR A 64 -25.25 -8.89 5.95
N GLN A 65 -24.91 -7.97 6.84
CA GLN A 65 -24.85 -6.55 6.60
C GLN A 65 -23.71 -6.20 5.65
N LYS A 66 -24.00 -5.32 4.73
CA LYS A 66 -23.00 -4.71 3.87
C LYS A 66 -21.99 -3.95 4.71
N VAL A 67 -20.71 -4.33 4.62
CA VAL A 67 -19.62 -3.78 5.43
C VAL A 67 -18.61 -3.05 4.56
N ILE A 68 -18.18 -1.88 5.03
CA ILE A 68 -17.02 -1.16 4.51
C ILE A 68 -15.87 -1.39 5.49
N TRP A 69 -14.81 -2.02 5.02
CA TRP A 69 -13.60 -2.24 5.80
C TRP A 69 -12.61 -1.11 5.58
N GLN A 70 -12.10 -0.54 6.65
CA GLN A 70 -11.01 0.40 6.64
C GLN A 70 -9.90 -0.09 7.57
N TYR A 71 -8.66 -0.02 7.13
CA TYR A 71 -7.52 -0.44 7.93
C TYR A 71 -6.53 0.72 8.08
N TRP A 72 -6.17 1.00 9.33
CA TRP A 72 -5.13 1.95 9.68
C TRP A 72 -4.28 1.38 10.80
N GLY A 73 -3.13 0.83 10.46
CA GLY A 73 -2.31 0.05 11.38
C GLY A 73 -1.82 0.80 12.60
N GLN A 74 -1.53 2.08 12.46
CA GLN A 74 -0.93 2.90 13.51
C GLN A 74 -1.90 3.22 14.68
N GLY A 75 -3.16 2.91 14.56
CA GLY A 75 -4.18 3.16 15.59
C GLY A 75 -5.15 4.28 15.22
N MET A 76 -6.22 4.39 16.01
CA MET A 76 -7.33 5.32 15.77
C MET A 76 -7.35 6.48 16.76
N ASP A 77 -6.31 6.64 17.59
CA ASP A 77 -6.25 7.70 18.58
C ASP A 77 -6.18 9.06 17.88
N ASN A 78 -7.11 9.95 18.18
CA ASN A 78 -7.24 11.26 17.55
C ASN A 78 -5.96 12.11 17.62
N VAL A 79 -5.09 11.85 18.60
CA VAL A 79 -3.83 12.58 18.80
C VAL A 79 -2.77 12.20 17.76
N SER A 80 -2.81 10.98 17.23
CA SER A 80 -1.82 10.44 16.28
C SER A 80 -2.33 10.30 14.86
N LEU A 81 -3.63 10.54 14.63
CA LEU A 81 -4.25 10.36 13.32
C LEU A 81 -3.91 11.54 12.40
N PRO A 82 -3.19 11.32 11.27
CA PRO A 82 -2.92 12.40 10.32
C PRO A 82 -4.22 13.03 9.80
N GLY A 83 -4.26 14.36 9.68
CA GLY A 83 -5.47 15.08 9.26
C GLY A 83 -6.07 14.59 7.94
N ILE A 84 -5.23 14.18 6.98
CA ILE A 84 -5.71 13.62 5.71
C ILE A 84 -6.44 12.28 5.91
N VAL A 85 -5.99 11.45 6.85
CA VAL A 85 -6.64 10.16 7.16
C VAL A 85 -7.98 10.41 7.84
N GLN A 86 -8.04 11.39 8.73
CA GLN A 86 -9.27 11.80 9.38
C GLN A 86 -10.32 12.29 8.37
N ILE A 87 -9.92 13.14 7.41
CA ILE A 87 -10.79 13.60 6.32
C ILE A 87 -11.33 12.41 5.51
N CYS A 88 -10.47 11.40 5.22
CA CYS A 88 -10.90 10.20 4.52
C CYS A 88 -11.93 9.40 5.33
N PHE A 89 -11.72 9.24 6.63
CA PHE A 89 -12.66 8.56 7.50
C PHE A 89 -14.00 9.30 7.59
N ASP A 90 -13.97 10.61 7.79
CA ASP A 90 -15.16 11.46 7.82
C ASP A 90 -15.94 11.39 6.51
N SER A 91 -15.23 11.36 5.38
CA SER A 91 -15.85 11.21 4.07
C SER A 91 -16.60 9.88 3.92
N VAL A 92 -16.00 8.79 4.38
CA VAL A 92 -16.66 7.48 4.38
C VAL A 92 -17.87 7.48 5.30
N ASP A 93 -17.75 8.04 6.51
CA ASP A 93 -18.85 8.10 7.47
C ASP A 93 -20.06 8.89 6.95
N ARG A 94 -19.81 9.96 6.20
CA ARG A 94 -20.87 10.76 5.58
C ARG A 94 -21.56 10.06 4.41
N ASN A 95 -20.81 9.23 3.68
CA ASN A 95 -21.27 8.63 2.43
C ASN A 95 -21.58 7.12 2.54
N LYS A 96 -21.44 6.51 3.71
CA LYS A 96 -21.62 5.06 3.91
C LYS A 96 -23.05 4.55 3.67
N GLY A 97 -24.07 5.42 3.71
CA GLY A 97 -25.46 5.00 3.58
C GLY A 97 -25.82 3.92 4.60
N ALA A 98 -26.38 2.81 4.14
CA ALA A 98 -26.76 1.65 4.95
C ALA A 98 -25.59 0.69 5.28
N TYR A 99 -24.37 1.03 4.87
CA TYR A 99 -23.21 0.18 5.16
C TYR A 99 -22.70 0.40 6.59
N ARG A 100 -22.34 -0.68 7.26
CA ARG A 100 -21.58 -0.63 8.53
C ARG A 100 -20.11 -0.40 8.22
N VAL A 101 -19.48 0.56 8.88
CA VAL A 101 -18.03 0.78 8.78
C VAL A 101 -17.33 0.05 9.92
N ILE A 102 -16.36 -0.79 9.59
CA ILE A 102 -15.48 -1.45 10.56
C ILE A 102 -14.06 -0.96 10.30
N ARG A 103 -13.48 -0.30 11.29
CA ARG A 103 -12.10 0.19 11.24
C ARG A 103 -11.20 -0.73 12.02
N LEU A 104 -10.17 -1.22 11.35
CA LEU A 104 -9.19 -2.13 11.88
C LEU A 104 -7.85 -1.42 12.10
N THR A 105 -7.18 -1.84 13.15
CA THR A 105 -5.80 -1.49 13.48
C THR A 105 -4.99 -2.78 13.59
N ASP A 106 -3.69 -2.68 13.80
CA ASP A 106 -2.87 -3.86 14.09
C ASP A 106 -3.29 -4.63 15.32
N LYS A 107 -3.83 -3.91 16.30
CA LYS A 107 -4.29 -4.53 17.55
C LYS A 107 -5.60 -5.28 17.37
N THR A 108 -6.44 -4.86 16.42
CA THR A 108 -7.82 -5.37 16.29
C THR A 108 -8.02 -6.27 15.08
N VAL A 109 -7.13 -6.24 14.08
CA VAL A 109 -7.27 -7.06 12.87
C VAL A 109 -7.29 -8.56 13.18
N SER A 110 -6.53 -9.00 14.18
CA SER A 110 -6.47 -10.39 14.63
C SER A 110 -7.76 -10.91 15.26
N GLU A 111 -8.70 -10.04 15.60
CA GLU A 111 -10.05 -10.44 16.05
C GLU A 111 -10.91 -10.96 14.90
N TYR A 112 -10.63 -10.53 13.69
CA TYR A 112 -11.42 -10.83 12.50
C TYR A 112 -10.78 -11.86 11.59
N ILE A 113 -9.46 -11.88 11.52
CA ILE A 113 -8.72 -12.74 10.60
C ILE A 113 -7.42 -13.22 11.22
N ASP A 114 -7.04 -14.45 10.88
CA ASP A 114 -5.76 -15.02 11.30
C ASP A 114 -4.73 -14.79 10.21
N LEU A 115 -3.84 -13.82 10.44
CA LEU A 115 -2.79 -13.50 9.50
C LEU A 115 -1.56 -14.39 9.77
N PRO A 116 -0.91 -14.91 8.72
CA PRO A 116 0.31 -15.70 8.87
C PRO A 116 1.44 -14.90 9.56
N ASP A 117 2.27 -15.59 10.33
CA ASP A 117 3.38 -14.98 11.10
C ASP A 117 4.34 -14.13 10.26
N PHE A 118 4.53 -14.50 8.98
CA PHE A 118 5.43 -13.73 8.12
C PHE A 118 4.92 -12.31 7.84
N VAL A 119 3.59 -12.08 7.90
CA VAL A 119 2.99 -10.74 7.74
C VAL A 119 3.39 -9.86 8.91
N TRP A 120 3.29 -10.40 10.13
CA TRP A 120 3.67 -9.69 11.36
C TRP A 120 5.17 -9.40 11.40
N ARG A 121 6.01 -10.39 11.09
CA ARG A 121 7.47 -10.21 11.02
C ARG A 121 7.92 -9.16 10.01
N LYS A 122 7.27 -9.08 8.87
CA LYS A 122 7.59 -8.03 7.87
C LYS A 122 7.22 -6.65 8.34
N ARG A 123 6.15 -6.55 9.10
CA ARG A 123 5.67 -5.29 9.62
C ARG A 123 6.56 -4.72 10.72
N GLU A 124 7.08 -5.54 11.61
CA GLU A 124 8.02 -5.11 12.66
C GLU A 124 9.31 -4.50 12.09
N ASN A 125 9.63 -4.81 10.83
CA ASN A 125 10.83 -4.35 10.14
C ASN A 125 10.55 -3.22 9.11
N ALA A 126 9.35 -2.68 9.04
CA ALA A 126 8.95 -1.62 8.13
C ALA A 126 8.85 -0.27 8.84
#